data_baefb4f245202f723f705c2f5538fe0b
#
_entry.id   baefb4f245202f723f705c2f5538fe0b
#
_cell.length_a   1.000
_cell.length_b   1.000
_cell.length_c   1.000
_cell.angle_alpha   90.00
_cell.angle_beta   90.00
_cell.angle_gamma   90.00
#
_symmetry.space_group_name_H-M   'P 1'
#
loop_
_entity.id
_entity.type
_entity.pdbx_description
1 polymer ?
#
loop_
_entity_poly.entity_id
_entity_poly.type
_entity_poly.pdbx_seq_one_letter_code
_entity_poly.pdbx_strand_id
1 'polypeptide(L)'
;MGTQDDEFICPQSRFAGLSDLEMEKAQNEGKLNLLAYGEKVGYTIFETTDQKQLMHLGHPEYTVHRIISEINRDKEKGDVPPPENFDMRFSKTSWRSHRNLLFQQWLWYCYQKVSLKND
;
A
#
# COMPACT_ATOMS: atom_id res chain seq x y z
N MET A 1 10.74 -2.95 8.89
CA MET A 1 9.42 -3.62 8.76
C MET A 1 9.58 -5.11 8.40
N GLY A 2 10.36 -5.85 9.13
CA GLY A 2 10.87 -7.14 8.71
C GLY A 2 10.02 -8.39 8.97
N THR A 3 8.75 -8.28 9.37
CA THR A 3 7.93 -9.46 9.76
C THR A 3 6.57 -9.50 9.07
N GLN A 4 6.49 -8.97 7.84
CA GLN A 4 5.32 -9.11 6.98
C GLN A 4 5.32 -10.48 6.29
N ASP A 5 4.16 -10.94 5.85
CA ASP A 5 4.07 -12.09 4.96
C ASP A 5 4.79 -11.79 3.64
N ASP A 6 5.31 -12.85 2.99
CA ASP A 6 5.99 -12.69 1.70
C ASP A 6 5.03 -12.23 0.60
N GLU A 7 3.76 -12.56 0.71
CA GLU A 7 2.71 -12.14 -0.21
C GLU A 7 1.51 -11.60 0.56
N PHE A 8 0.85 -10.59 0.01
CA PHE A 8 -0.37 -10.04 0.60
C PHE A 8 -1.27 -9.44 -0.47
N ILE A 9 -2.54 -9.25 -0.12
CA ILE A 9 -3.53 -8.57 -0.96
C ILE A 9 -3.78 -7.19 -0.38
N CYS A 10 -3.88 -6.18 -1.25
CA CYS A 10 -4.17 -4.81 -0.85
C CYS A 10 -4.96 -4.11 -1.95
N PRO A 11 -6.07 -3.42 -1.61
CA PRO A 11 -6.79 -2.61 -2.57
C PRO A 11 -5.92 -1.51 -3.16
N GLN A 12 -6.04 -1.30 -4.47
CA GLN A 12 -5.36 -0.23 -5.20
C GLN A 12 -6.42 0.67 -5.84
N SER A 13 -6.36 1.96 -5.59
CA SER A 13 -7.26 2.94 -6.18
C SER A 13 -6.45 4.21 -6.47
N ARG A 14 -5.92 4.29 -7.69
CA ARG A 14 -5.08 5.42 -8.10
C ARG A 14 -5.11 5.58 -9.61
N PHE A 15 -4.93 6.81 -10.07
CA PHE A 15 -4.88 7.15 -11.48
C PHE A 15 -3.46 7.32 -12.00
N ALA A 16 -2.47 7.38 -11.12
CA ALA A 16 -1.07 7.56 -11.47
C ALA A 16 -0.20 6.63 -10.62
N GLY A 17 0.97 6.34 -11.13
CA GLY A 17 1.99 5.54 -10.45
C GLY A 17 3.38 6.04 -10.79
N LEU A 18 4.38 5.43 -10.17
CA LEU A 18 5.78 5.72 -10.42
C LEU A 18 6.36 4.61 -11.30
N SER A 19 7.21 4.97 -12.26
CA SER A 19 7.82 3.97 -13.12
C SER A 19 8.79 3.09 -12.34
N ASP A 20 8.81 1.80 -12.68
CA ASP A 20 9.71 0.85 -12.04
C ASP A 20 11.18 1.26 -12.22
N LEU A 21 11.54 1.79 -13.39
CA LEU A 21 12.91 2.24 -13.65
C LEU A 21 13.34 3.39 -12.74
N GLU A 22 12.46 4.36 -12.52
CA GLU A 22 12.74 5.48 -11.63
C GLU A 22 12.86 5.03 -10.18
N MET A 23 12.01 4.09 -9.75
CA MET A 23 12.05 3.54 -8.40
C MET A 23 13.33 2.74 -8.16
N GLU A 24 13.72 1.89 -9.11
CA GLU A 24 14.93 1.09 -9.02
C GLU A 24 16.19 1.99 -9.05
N LYS A 25 16.16 3.06 -9.84
CA LYS A 25 17.22 4.06 -9.85
C LYS A 25 17.38 4.72 -8.48
N ALA A 26 16.27 5.13 -7.87
CA ALA A 26 16.32 5.73 -6.54
C ALA A 26 16.85 4.77 -5.47
N GLN A 27 16.54 3.49 -5.58
CA GLN A 27 17.10 2.47 -4.68
C GLN A 27 18.61 2.32 -4.91
N ASN A 28 19.05 2.24 -6.17
CA ASN A 28 20.45 2.11 -6.51
C ASN A 28 21.27 3.33 -6.07
N GLU A 29 20.67 4.51 -6.07
CA GLU A 29 21.29 5.75 -5.58
C GLU A 29 21.23 5.88 -4.04
N GLY A 30 20.68 4.89 -3.33
CA GLY A 30 20.63 4.89 -1.87
C GLY A 30 19.57 5.82 -1.27
N LYS A 31 18.57 6.24 -2.05
CA LYS A 31 17.52 7.15 -1.60
C LYS A 31 16.32 6.42 -0.99
N LEU A 32 16.00 5.24 -1.51
CA LEU A 32 14.83 4.47 -1.14
C LEU A 32 15.17 3.01 -0.89
N ASN A 33 14.41 2.38 0.00
CA ASN A 33 14.31 0.93 0.12
C ASN A 33 12.97 0.50 -0.44
N LEU A 34 12.97 -0.36 -1.46
CA LEU A 34 11.76 -0.87 -2.10
C LEU A 34 11.30 -2.11 -1.33
N LEU A 35 10.07 -2.11 -0.83
CA LEU A 35 9.59 -3.12 0.11
C LEU A 35 8.55 -4.06 -0.48
N ALA A 36 7.69 -3.59 -1.41
CA ALA A 36 6.66 -4.43 -2.00
C ALA A 36 6.44 -4.11 -3.47
N TYR A 37 6.18 -5.15 -4.27
CA TYR A 37 5.99 -5.06 -5.71
C TYR A 37 4.80 -5.92 -6.15
N GLY A 38 4.01 -5.40 -7.07
CA GLY A 38 2.94 -6.14 -7.74
C GLY A 38 3.11 -6.08 -9.25
N GLU A 39 2.94 -7.20 -9.94
CA GLU A 39 3.16 -7.27 -11.39
C GLU A 39 2.34 -6.25 -12.18
N LYS A 40 1.11 -5.97 -11.73
CA LYS A 40 0.21 -5.05 -12.42
C LYS A 40 0.29 -3.61 -11.93
N VAL A 41 0.86 -3.39 -10.76
CA VAL A 41 0.81 -2.08 -10.09
C VAL A 41 2.19 -1.49 -9.79
N GLY A 42 3.26 -2.27 -10.00
CA GLY A 42 4.62 -1.83 -9.71
C GLY A 42 4.95 -1.82 -8.23
N TYR A 43 5.87 -0.95 -7.83
CA TYR A 43 6.26 -0.81 -6.44
C TYR A 43 5.19 -0.06 -5.66
N THR A 44 4.66 -0.69 -4.61
CA THR A 44 3.52 -0.19 -3.84
C THR A 44 3.88 0.29 -2.46
N ILE A 45 4.93 -0.26 -1.86
CA ILE A 45 5.41 0.14 -0.54
C ILE A 45 6.92 0.37 -0.62
N PHE A 46 7.35 1.51 -0.13
CA PHE A 46 8.77 1.87 -0.08
C PHE A 46 9.00 2.86 1.06
N GLU A 47 10.24 2.97 1.49
CA GLU A 47 10.63 3.86 2.57
C GLU A 47 11.90 4.64 2.20
N THR A 48 12.12 5.77 2.86
CA THR A 48 13.41 6.47 2.80
C THR A 48 14.47 5.64 3.52
N THR A 49 15.73 5.75 3.08
CA THR A 49 16.82 4.96 3.67
C THR A 49 17.05 5.27 5.16
N ASP A 50 16.70 6.48 5.59
CA ASP A 50 16.75 6.85 7.01
C ASP A 50 15.53 6.36 7.80
N GLN A 51 14.59 5.70 7.13
CA GLN A 51 13.36 5.13 7.70
C GLN A 51 12.44 6.15 8.39
N LYS A 52 12.53 7.41 8.03
CA LYS A 52 11.66 8.46 8.59
C LYS A 52 10.34 8.60 7.83
N GLN A 53 10.28 8.11 6.59
CA GLN A 53 9.08 8.18 5.77
C GLN A 53 8.78 6.82 5.16
N LEU A 54 7.57 6.35 5.37
CA LEU A 54 7.04 5.14 4.77
C LEU A 54 5.91 5.54 3.81
N MET A 55 6.03 5.15 2.55
CA MET A 55 5.04 5.40 1.53
C MET A 55 4.30 4.11 1.17
N HIS A 56 2.99 4.17 1.17
CA HIS A 56 2.12 3.07 0.76
C HIS A 56 1.15 3.59 -0.29
N LEU A 57 1.25 3.10 -1.52
CA LEU A 57 0.42 3.58 -2.63
C LEU A 57 -0.92 2.86 -2.72
N GLY A 58 -1.08 1.72 -2.05
CA GLY A 58 -2.36 1.04 -1.92
C GLY A 58 -3.20 1.60 -0.77
N HIS A 59 -4.35 1.00 -0.56
CA HIS A 59 -5.30 1.42 0.46
C HIS A 59 -5.65 0.27 1.42
N PRO A 60 -4.72 -0.13 2.31
CA PRO A 60 -5.01 -1.21 3.27
C PRO A 60 -6.13 -0.86 4.24
N GLU A 61 -6.40 0.43 4.44
CA GLU A 61 -7.49 0.93 5.29
C GLU A 61 -8.89 0.74 4.69
N TYR A 62 -9.00 0.44 3.40
CA TYR A 62 -10.30 0.31 2.75
C TYR A 62 -11.12 -0.85 3.31
N THR A 63 -12.43 -0.64 3.37
CA THR A 63 -13.43 -1.68 3.60
C THR A 63 -14.05 -2.09 2.26
N VAL A 64 -14.73 -3.22 2.23
CA VAL A 64 -15.51 -3.64 1.06
C VAL A 64 -16.54 -2.57 0.69
N HIS A 65 -17.19 -1.95 1.68
CA HIS A 65 -18.16 -0.86 1.44
C HIS A 65 -17.52 0.33 0.74
N ARG A 66 -16.31 0.70 1.11
CA ARG A 66 -15.60 1.79 0.46
C ARG A 66 -15.31 1.47 -1.01
N ILE A 67 -14.88 0.25 -1.30
CA ILE A 67 -14.61 -0.18 -2.68
C ILE A 67 -15.89 -0.13 -3.50
N ILE A 68 -17.00 -0.65 -3.00
CA ILE A 68 -18.29 -0.62 -3.68
C ILE A 68 -18.76 0.82 -3.94
N SER A 69 -18.61 1.70 -2.96
CA SER A 69 -18.94 3.13 -3.11
C SER A 69 -18.15 3.79 -4.24
N GLU A 70 -16.85 3.51 -4.32
CA GLU A 70 -16.01 4.06 -5.38
C GLU A 70 -16.37 3.50 -6.76
N ILE A 71 -16.67 2.21 -6.86
CA ILE A 71 -17.11 1.58 -8.11
C ILE A 71 -18.40 2.24 -8.60
N ASN A 72 -19.38 2.45 -7.73
CA ASN A 72 -20.64 3.09 -8.10
C ASN A 72 -20.45 4.55 -8.52
N ARG A 73 -19.61 5.29 -7.82
CA ARG A 73 -19.24 6.65 -8.19
C ARG A 73 -18.60 6.70 -9.58
N ASP A 74 -17.68 5.80 -9.85
CA ASP A 74 -16.94 5.78 -11.11
C ASP A 74 -17.81 5.32 -12.28
N LYS A 75 -18.79 4.45 -12.05
CA LYS A 75 -19.79 4.09 -13.05
C LYS A 75 -20.62 5.30 -13.51
N GLU A 76 -20.98 6.18 -12.60
CA GLU A 76 -21.71 7.41 -12.92
C GLU A 76 -20.88 8.36 -13.78
N LYS A 77 -19.57 8.40 -13.59
CA LYS A 77 -18.66 9.21 -14.42
C LYS A 77 -18.43 8.64 -15.82
N GLY A 78 -18.56 7.32 -15.99
CA GLY A 78 -18.50 6.67 -17.29
C GLY A 78 -17.11 6.42 -17.88
N ASP A 79 -16.05 7.02 -17.32
CA ASP A 79 -14.70 7.02 -17.89
C ASP A 79 -13.72 6.08 -17.17
N VAL A 80 -14.15 5.42 -16.10
CA VAL A 80 -13.27 4.60 -15.29
C VAL A 80 -13.58 3.13 -15.50
N PRO A 81 -12.58 2.29 -15.88
CA PRO A 81 -12.82 0.85 -16.03
C PRO A 81 -13.12 0.20 -14.66
N PRO A 82 -13.88 -0.90 -14.66
CA PRO A 82 -14.15 -1.63 -13.43
C PRO A 82 -12.86 -2.26 -12.87
N PRO A 83 -12.79 -2.51 -11.54
CA PRO A 83 -11.65 -3.19 -10.96
C PRO A 83 -11.49 -4.61 -11.54
N GLU A 84 -10.24 -5.01 -11.75
CA GLU A 84 -9.94 -6.29 -12.40
C GLU A 84 -10.24 -7.51 -11.54
N ASN A 85 -10.01 -7.42 -10.23
CA ASN A 85 -10.02 -8.56 -9.32
C ASN A 85 -11.05 -8.41 -8.19
N PHE A 86 -12.12 -7.67 -8.43
CA PHE A 86 -13.16 -7.45 -7.43
C PHE A 86 -14.53 -7.75 -8.00
N ASP A 87 -15.22 -8.74 -7.44
CA ASP A 87 -16.60 -9.09 -7.80
C ASP A 87 -17.55 -8.59 -6.71
N MET A 88 -18.41 -7.65 -7.04
CA MET A 88 -19.37 -7.06 -6.09
C MET A 88 -20.38 -8.08 -5.55
N ARG A 89 -20.63 -9.18 -6.27
CA ARG A 89 -21.56 -10.23 -5.86
C ARG A 89 -20.97 -11.15 -4.79
N PHE A 90 -19.65 -11.30 -4.80
CA PHE A 90 -18.89 -12.19 -3.91
C PHE A 90 -17.76 -11.44 -3.22
N SER A 91 -18.05 -10.19 -2.83
CA SER A 91 -17.04 -9.35 -2.21
C SER A 91 -16.63 -9.89 -0.84
N LYS A 92 -15.33 -9.90 -0.60
CA LYS A 92 -14.76 -10.33 0.68
C LYS A 92 -13.53 -9.50 1.00
N THR A 93 -13.28 -9.33 2.29
CA THR A 93 -12.06 -8.68 2.78
C THR A 93 -10.97 -9.73 2.94
N SER A 94 -9.89 -9.61 2.18
CA SER A 94 -8.73 -10.51 2.24
C SER A 94 -7.43 -9.79 2.62
N TRP A 95 -7.51 -8.55 3.09
CA TRP A 95 -6.34 -7.73 3.43
C TRP A 95 -6.34 -7.24 4.89
N ARG A 96 -7.30 -7.67 5.71
CA ARG A 96 -7.41 -7.20 7.10
C ARG A 96 -6.18 -7.58 7.94
N SER A 97 -5.71 -8.80 7.83
CA SER A 97 -4.53 -9.26 8.58
C SER A 97 -3.29 -8.49 8.19
N HIS A 98 -3.08 -8.28 6.90
CA HIS A 98 -1.98 -7.46 6.39
C HIS A 98 -2.06 -6.03 6.94
N ARG A 99 -3.23 -5.41 6.84
CA ARG A 99 -3.46 -4.05 7.34
C ARG A 99 -3.11 -3.92 8.82
N ASN A 100 -3.66 -4.81 9.64
CA ASN A 100 -3.46 -4.75 11.08
C ASN A 100 -1.99 -4.94 11.45
N LEU A 101 -1.32 -5.89 10.82
CA LEU A 101 0.10 -6.15 11.06
C LEU A 101 0.96 -4.96 10.63
N LEU A 102 0.69 -4.39 9.44
CA LEU A 102 1.40 -3.23 8.93
C LEU A 102 1.30 -2.04 9.87
N PHE A 103 0.08 -1.69 10.30
CA PHE A 103 -0.14 -0.54 11.17
C PHE A 103 0.46 -0.76 12.56
N GLN A 104 0.33 -1.94 13.14
CA GLN A 104 0.93 -2.26 14.43
C GLN A 104 2.45 -2.15 14.39
N GLN A 105 3.08 -2.68 13.37
CA GLN A 105 4.55 -2.64 13.24
C GLN A 105 5.06 -1.22 13.02
N TRP A 106 4.37 -0.44 12.19
CA TRP A 106 4.75 0.95 11.97
C TRP A 106 4.61 1.79 13.24
N LEU A 107 3.51 1.66 13.95
CA LEU A 107 3.29 2.37 15.22
C LEU A 107 4.32 1.98 16.26
N TRP A 108 4.63 0.69 16.37
CA TRP A 108 5.66 0.20 17.29
C TRP A 108 7.04 0.79 16.96
N TYR A 109 7.39 0.81 15.68
CA TYR A 109 8.64 1.41 15.22
C TYR A 109 8.72 2.89 15.59
N CYS A 110 7.67 3.66 15.32
CA CYS A 110 7.61 5.07 15.66
C CYS A 110 7.71 5.29 17.16
N TYR A 111 7.02 4.49 17.96
CA TYR A 111 7.06 4.55 19.41
C TYR A 111 8.48 4.33 19.94
N GLN A 112 9.18 3.32 19.44
CA GLN A 112 10.56 3.04 19.84
C GLN A 112 11.50 4.22 19.53
N LYS A 113 11.34 4.85 18.37
CA LYS A 113 12.17 6.01 17.99
C LYS A 113 11.95 7.20 18.88
N VAL A 114 10.71 7.48 19.26
CA VAL A 114 10.38 8.57 20.17
C VAL A 114 10.93 8.30 21.57
N SER A 115 10.74 7.08 22.08
CA SER A 115 11.23 6.68 23.40
C SER A 115 12.75 6.80 23.51
N LEU A 116 13.50 6.41 22.47
CA LEU A 116 14.96 6.53 22.44
C LEU A 116 15.45 7.97 22.46
N LYS A 117 14.68 8.91 21.93
CA LYS A 117 15.03 10.34 21.95
C LYS A 117 14.81 11.01 23.31
N ASN A 118 13.95 10.42 24.15
CA ASN A 118 13.62 10.96 25.46
C ASN A 118 14.48 10.38 26.59
N ASP A 119 15.29 9.41 26.28
CA ASP A 119 16.30 8.86 27.16
C ASP A 119 17.65 9.60 26.97
#